data_b6ad7c8a329d5a7cc909ac9a110d3a41
#
_entry.id   b6ad7c8a329d5a7cc909ac9a110d3a41
#
_cell.length_a   1.000
_cell.length_b   1.000
_cell.length_c   1.000
_cell.angle_alpha   90.00
_cell.angle_beta   90.00
_cell.angle_gamma   90.00
#
_symmetry.space_group_name_H-M   'P 1'
#
loop_
_entity.id
_entity.type
_entity.pdbx_description
1 polymer ?
#
loop_
_entity_poly.entity_id
_entity_poly.type
_entity_poly.pdbx_seq_one_letter_code
_entity_poly.pdbx_strand_id
1 'polypeptide(L)'
;TNRLVGSEMCIRDRSKVEPQIFNSFKKAIKNISSFHKKQLPKNIIYTNNGATLKSVWKPIDSVGLYVPGGRAFYPSSLIMNAVPAIIAGVKRIVCITPPTKSINPYFIKLIKELGIKETYFVGGAQAISALTFGTQTIKPVNKIFGPGNAYVAEAKKQLYGKVGIDLLAGPSEIIVVANNKN
;
A
#
# COMPACT_ATOMS: atom_id res chain seq x y z
N THR A 1 5.96 -6.58 18.46
CA THR A 1 5.59 -6.32 17.03
C THR A 1 5.80 -7.60 16.26
N ASN A 2 4.73 -8.29 15.88
CA ASN A 2 4.83 -9.52 15.09
C ASN A 2 5.15 -9.15 13.63
N ARG A 3 6.38 -9.44 13.21
CA ARG A 3 6.81 -9.36 11.81
C ARG A 3 6.59 -10.72 11.16
N LEU A 4 5.91 -10.77 10.02
CA LEU A 4 5.95 -11.95 9.17
C LEU A 4 7.16 -11.86 8.24
N VAL A 5 8.06 -12.83 8.35
CA VAL A 5 9.22 -12.98 7.46
C VAL A 5 9.04 -14.27 6.65
N GLY A 6 9.66 -14.37 5.49
CA GLY A 6 9.47 -15.37 4.45
C GLY A 6 9.15 -16.82 4.90
N SER A 7 9.84 -17.39 5.91
CA SER A 7 9.55 -18.74 6.41
C SER A 7 8.21 -18.86 7.14
N GLU A 8 7.85 -17.89 7.99
CA GLU A 8 6.56 -17.89 8.69
C GLU A 8 5.40 -17.65 7.72
N MET A 9 5.60 -16.83 6.67
CA MET A 9 4.63 -16.69 5.59
C MET A 9 4.42 -18.00 4.82
N CYS A 10 5.47 -18.82 4.63
CA CYS A 10 5.37 -20.13 3.98
C CYS A 10 4.59 -21.15 4.81
N ILE A 11 4.76 -21.16 6.13
CA ILE A 11 4.06 -22.10 7.03
C ILE A 11 2.56 -21.79 7.08
N ARG A 12 2.18 -20.51 7.11
CA ARG A 12 0.78 -20.06 7.15
C ARG A 12 0.04 -20.13 5.81
N ASP A 13 0.78 -20.29 4.69
CA ASP A 13 0.22 -20.39 3.33
C ASP A 13 -0.41 -21.76 3.00
N ARG A 14 -0.32 -22.72 3.89
CA ARG A 14 -0.97 -24.05 3.74
C ARG A 14 -2.49 -24.00 3.91
N SER A 15 -3.05 -22.87 4.31
CA SER A 15 -4.49 -22.67 4.41
C SER A 15 -5.13 -22.69 3.02
N LYS A 16 -6.24 -23.42 2.90
CA LYS A 16 -7.00 -23.52 1.65
C LYS A 16 -7.59 -22.16 1.25
N VAL A 17 -7.12 -21.65 0.12
CA VAL A 17 -7.66 -20.47 -0.55
C VAL A 17 -8.38 -20.93 -1.80
N GLU A 18 -9.64 -20.57 -1.94
CA GLU A 18 -10.45 -20.91 -3.12
C GLU A 18 -9.84 -20.29 -4.38
N PRO A 19 -9.50 -21.12 -5.40
CA PRO A 19 -8.86 -20.63 -6.62
C PRO A 19 -9.67 -19.57 -7.35
N GLN A 20 -10.99 -19.71 -7.37
CA GLN A 20 -11.90 -18.79 -8.05
C GLN A 20 -11.85 -17.38 -7.45
N ILE A 21 -11.89 -17.27 -6.11
CA ILE A 21 -11.79 -15.99 -5.40
C ILE A 21 -10.42 -15.37 -5.63
N PHE A 22 -9.36 -16.17 -5.55
CA PHE A 22 -8.00 -15.66 -5.75
C PHE A 22 -7.75 -15.20 -7.19
N ASN A 23 -8.33 -15.88 -8.18
CA ASN A 23 -8.29 -15.47 -9.58
C ASN A 23 -8.98 -14.12 -9.80
N SER A 24 -10.03 -13.80 -9.05
CA SER A 24 -10.65 -12.48 -9.07
C SER A 24 -9.70 -11.39 -8.60
N PHE A 25 -8.89 -11.64 -7.56
CA PHE A 25 -7.82 -10.71 -7.14
C PHE A 25 -6.74 -10.53 -8.21
N LYS A 26 -6.31 -11.61 -8.86
CA LYS A 26 -5.35 -11.54 -9.98
C LYS A 26 -5.89 -10.70 -11.14
N LYS A 27 -7.17 -10.86 -11.48
CA LYS A 27 -7.83 -10.05 -12.50
C LYS A 27 -7.86 -8.57 -12.10
N ALA A 28 -8.17 -8.26 -10.83
CA ALA A 28 -8.14 -6.90 -10.31
C ALA A 28 -6.73 -6.30 -10.40
N ILE A 29 -5.70 -7.02 -9.95
CA ILE A 29 -4.29 -6.61 -10.03
C ILE A 29 -3.92 -6.31 -11.49
N LYS A 30 -4.29 -7.18 -12.44
CA LYS A 30 -4.00 -6.98 -13.87
C LYS A 30 -4.66 -5.71 -14.41
N ASN A 31 -5.94 -5.47 -14.09
CA ASN A 31 -6.68 -4.31 -14.56
C ASN A 31 -6.09 -3.01 -14.01
N ILE A 32 -5.83 -2.97 -12.69
CA ILE A 32 -5.22 -1.82 -12.02
C ILE A 32 -3.82 -1.56 -12.56
N SER A 33 -3.02 -2.61 -12.76
CA SER A 33 -1.69 -2.50 -13.36
C SER A 33 -1.73 -1.90 -14.77
N SER A 34 -2.67 -2.35 -15.59
CA SER A 34 -2.84 -1.85 -16.96
C SER A 34 -3.15 -0.34 -16.99
N PHE A 35 -3.99 0.12 -16.08
CA PHE A 35 -4.35 1.53 -15.97
C PHE A 35 -3.17 2.38 -15.44
N HIS A 36 -2.56 1.98 -14.32
CA HIS A 36 -1.49 2.77 -13.70
C HIS A 36 -0.20 2.84 -14.53
N LYS A 37 0.08 1.83 -15.38
CA LYS A 37 1.18 1.92 -16.36
C LYS A 37 1.02 3.10 -17.31
N LYS A 38 -0.21 3.50 -17.64
CA LYS A 38 -0.47 4.66 -18.51
C LYS A 38 -0.31 6.00 -17.79
N GLN A 39 -0.30 5.99 -16.46
CA GLN A 39 -0.13 7.18 -15.63
C GLN A 39 1.34 7.50 -15.30
N LEU A 40 2.28 6.63 -15.68
CA LEU A 40 3.69 6.90 -15.44
C LEU A 40 4.12 8.19 -16.16
N PRO A 41 4.67 9.17 -15.44
CA PRO A 41 5.12 10.41 -16.04
C PRO A 41 6.35 10.18 -16.91
N LYS A 42 6.49 10.99 -17.96
CA LYS A 42 7.66 10.97 -18.85
C LYS A 42 8.67 12.02 -18.45
N ASN A 43 9.95 11.69 -18.57
CA ASN A 43 11.02 12.67 -18.43
C ASN A 43 10.96 13.67 -19.59
N ILE A 44 11.24 14.94 -19.28
CA ILE A 44 11.32 16.02 -20.25
C ILE A 44 12.77 16.48 -20.33
N ILE A 45 13.27 16.59 -21.56
CA ILE A 45 14.58 17.18 -21.85
C ILE A 45 14.32 18.32 -22.84
N TYR A 46 14.73 19.53 -22.46
CA TYR A 46 14.58 20.73 -23.27
C TYR A 46 15.92 21.44 -23.40
N THR A 47 16.34 21.70 -24.62
CA THR A 47 17.61 22.40 -24.91
C THR A 47 17.29 23.68 -25.70
N ASN A 48 17.77 24.80 -25.20
CA ASN A 48 17.65 26.09 -25.87
C ASN A 48 18.87 26.98 -25.52
N ASN A 49 19.39 27.71 -26.51
CA ASN A 49 20.51 28.64 -26.37
C ASN A 49 21.73 28.05 -25.63
N GLY A 50 22.08 26.79 -25.89
CA GLY A 50 23.20 26.11 -25.24
C GLY A 50 22.92 25.58 -23.82
N ALA A 51 21.78 25.90 -23.23
CA ALA A 51 21.36 25.37 -21.92
C ALA A 51 20.44 24.14 -22.11
N THR A 52 20.67 23.09 -21.30
CA THR A 52 19.82 21.91 -21.27
C THR A 52 19.10 21.79 -19.93
N LEU A 53 17.78 21.84 -19.95
CA LEU A 53 16.89 21.63 -18.80
C LEU A 53 16.34 20.21 -18.83
N LYS A 54 16.34 19.55 -17.66
CA LYS A 54 15.82 18.19 -17.52
C LYS A 54 14.83 18.12 -16.36
N SER A 55 13.62 17.62 -16.63
CA SER A 55 12.65 17.21 -15.60
C SER A 55 12.67 15.69 -15.54
N VAL A 56 13.14 15.15 -14.42
CA VAL A 56 13.35 13.71 -14.26
C VAL A 56 12.44 13.18 -13.15
N TRP A 57 11.65 12.19 -13.47
CA TRP A 57 10.82 11.47 -12.53
C TRP A 57 11.55 10.24 -12.00
N LYS A 58 11.59 10.11 -10.69
CA LYS A 58 12.17 8.96 -10.01
C LYS A 58 11.20 8.42 -8.96
N PRO A 59 11.12 7.09 -8.77
CA PRO A 59 10.36 6.54 -7.65
C PRO A 59 10.99 6.99 -6.33
N ILE A 60 10.17 7.14 -5.31
CA ILE A 60 10.64 7.25 -3.92
C ILE A 60 11.19 5.89 -3.46
N ASP A 61 12.14 5.88 -2.52
CA ASP A 61 12.85 4.65 -2.14
C ASP A 61 11.98 3.67 -1.37
N SER A 62 11.07 4.18 -0.53
CA SER A 62 10.25 3.34 0.33
C SER A 62 8.86 3.92 0.62
N VAL A 63 7.87 3.03 0.72
CA VAL A 63 6.50 3.37 1.11
C VAL A 63 5.98 2.44 2.19
N GLY A 64 5.20 3.01 3.10
CA GLY A 64 4.38 2.29 4.06
C GLY A 64 2.93 2.25 3.59
N LEU A 65 2.36 1.06 3.50
CA LEU A 65 0.97 0.85 3.13
C LEU A 65 0.18 0.48 4.38
N TYR A 66 -0.64 1.41 4.86
CA TYR A 66 -1.58 1.12 5.94
C TYR A 66 -2.81 0.44 5.37
N VAL A 67 -3.00 -0.81 5.71
CA VAL A 67 -4.17 -1.60 5.31
C VAL A 67 -5.10 -1.72 6.51
N PRO A 68 -6.33 -1.19 6.45
CA PRO A 68 -7.29 -1.36 7.53
C PRO A 68 -7.52 -2.84 7.85
N GLY A 69 -7.78 -3.14 9.12
CA GLY A 69 -8.00 -4.50 9.59
C GLY A 69 -8.84 -4.51 10.86
N GLY A 70 -8.92 -5.66 11.52
CA GLY A 70 -9.64 -5.86 12.76
C GLY A 70 -10.99 -6.54 12.55
N ARG A 71 -12.00 -5.88 11.99
CA ARG A 71 -13.34 -6.46 11.76
C ARG A 71 -13.48 -7.16 10.42
N ALA A 72 -12.77 -6.72 9.39
CA ALA A 72 -12.85 -7.29 8.04
C ALA A 72 -11.50 -7.31 7.36
N PHE A 73 -11.38 -8.13 6.32
CA PHE A 73 -10.24 -8.15 5.42
C PHE A 73 -10.53 -7.20 4.23
N TYR A 74 -9.59 -6.31 3.93
CA TYR A 74 -9.72 -5.31 2.87
C TYR A 74 -8.69 -5.54 1.75
N PRO A 75 -8.90 -6.55 0.88
CA PRO A 75 -7.98 -6.85 -0.22
C PRO A 75 -7.86 -5.69 -1.22
N SER A 76 -8.96 -4.97 -1.43
CA SER A 76 -8.98 -3.80 -2.31
C SER A 76 -8.01 -2.71 -1.86
N SER A 77 -7.98 -2.38 -0.56
CA SER A 77 -7.06 -1.38 -0.02
C SER A 77 -5.60 -1.79 -0.22
N LEU A 78 -5.29 -3.07 -0.03
CA LEU A 78 -3.94 -3.58 -0.28
C LEU A 78 -3.57 -3.48 -1.76
N ILE A 79 -4.42 -3.97 -2.66
CA ILE A 79 -4.17 -3.96 -4.11
C ILE A 79 -4.04 -2.53 -4.65
N MET A 80 -4.98 -1.65 -4.28
CA MET A 80 -5.02 -0.26 -4.76
C MET A 80 -3.84 0.58 -4.31
N ASN A 81 -3.19 0.24 -3.21
CA ASN A 81 -2.00 0.95 -2.74
C ASN A 81 -0.70 0.28 -3.23
N ALA A 82 -0.65 -1.07 -3.24
CA ALA A 82 0.56 -1.79 -3.60
C ALA A 82 0.85 -1.76 -5.11
N VAL A 83 -0.16 -1.96 -5.95
CA VAL A 83 0.03 -2.03 -7.40
C VAL A 83 0.61 -0.74 -7.98
N PRO A 84 0.10 0.46 -7.65
CA PRO A 84 0.72 1.71 -8.10
C PRO A 84 2.16 1.87 -7.61
N ALA A 85 2.47 1.51 -6.36
CA ALA A 85 3.82 1.58 -5.82
C ALA A 85 4.80 0.66 -6.59
N ILE A 86 4.36 -0.57 -6.91
CA ILE A 86 5.15 -1.52 -7.71
C ILE A 86 5.39 -0.98 -9.11
N ILE A 87 4.37 -0.43 -9.77
CA ILE A 87 4.47 0.11 -11.13
C ILE A 87 5.35 1.36 -11.17
N ALA A 88 5.27 2.20 -10.13
CA ALA A 88 6.16 3.35 -9.99
C ALA A 88 7.63 2.96 -9.77
N GLY A 89 7.93 1.69 -9.47
CA GLY A 89 9.28 1.18 -9.25
C GLY A 89 9.81 1.41 -7.83
N VAL A 90 8.93 1.55 -6.84
CA VAL A 90 9.32 1.68 -5.43
C VAL A 90 10.01 0.40 -4.98
N LYS A 91 11.24 0.54 -4.47
CA LYS A 91 12.11 -0.61 -4.14
C LYS A 91 11.69 -1.30 -2.84
N ARG A 92 11.23 -0.54 -1.85
CA ARG A 92 10.84 -1.06 -0.54
C ARG A 92 9.39 -0.71 -0.23
N ILE A 93 8.56 -1.74 -0.17
CA ILE A 93 7.13 -1.62 0.17
C ILE A 93 6.89 -2.35 1.49
N VAL A 94 6.42 -1.61 2.48
CA VAL A 94 6.11 -2.12 3.82
C VAL A 94 4.60 -2.12 3.99
N CYS A 95 4.01 -3.28 4.25
CA CYS A 95 2.59 -3.38 4.61
C CYS A 95 2.45 -3.36 6.13
N ILE A 96 1.53 -2.55 6.64
CA ILE A 96 1.21 -2.51 8.06
C ILE A 96 -0.31 -2.57 8.25
N THR A 97 -0.76 -3.42 9.15
CA THR A 97 -2.19 -3.66 9.40
C THR A 97 -2.42 -3.94 10.88
N PRO A 98 -3.56 -3.54 11.45
CA PRO A 98 -3.89 -3.88 12.83
C PRO A 98 -3.83 -5.38 13.08
N PRO A 99 -3.42 -5.82 14.28
CA PRO A 99 -3.40 -7.23 14.65
C PRO A 99 -4.81 -7.80 14.69
N THR A 100 -4.95 -9.06 14.29
CA THR A 100 -6.19 -9.82 14.32
C THR A 100 -5.98 -11.15 15.06
N LYS A 101 -7.04 -11.75 15.62
CA LYS A 101 -6.95 -13.06 16.29
C LYS A 101 -6.46 -14.15 15.34
N SER A 102 -6.89 -14.09 14.08
CA SER A 102 -6.42 -14.99 13.01
C SER A 102 -6.13 -14.19 11.76
N ILE A 103 -5.03 -14.50 11.08
CA ILE A 103 -4.68 -13.82 9.83
C ILE A 103 -5.45 -14.50 8.70
N ASN A 104 -6.14 -13.69 7.90
CA ASN A 104 -6.87 -14.19 6.75
C ASN A 104 -5.90 -14.81 5.71
N PRO A 105 -6.11 -16.05 5.27
CA PRO A 105 -5.22 -16.71 4.32
C PRO A 105 -5.12 -16.02 2.97
N TYR A 106 -6.20 -15.37 2.51
CA TYR A 106 -6.16 -14.56 1.30
C TYR A 106 -5.23 -13.35 1.43
N PHE A 107 -5.12 -12.76 2.63
CA PHE A 107 -4.17 -11.67 2.88
C PHE A 107 -2.73 -12.13 2.68
N ILE A 108 -2.35 -13.27 3.28
CA ILE A 108 -0.99 -13.81 3.15
C ILE A 108 -0.67 -14.12 1.69
N LYS A 109 -1.60 -14.79 0.99
CA LYS A 109 -1.41 -15.14 -0.41
C LYS A 109 -1.30 -13.90 -1.30
N LEU A 110 -2.07 -12.85 -0.99
CA LEU A 110 -2.04 -11.59 -1.73
C LEU A 110 -0.74 -10.81 -1.48
N ILE A 111 -0.23 -10.77 -0.25
CA ILE A 111 1.07 -10.19 0.08
C ILE A 111 2.19 -10.85 -0.74
N LYS A 112 2.15 -12.19 -0.86
CA LYS A 112 3.11 -12.94 -1.68
C LYS A 112 2.96 -12.65 -3.18
N GLU A 113 1.73 -12.64 -3.69
CA GLU A 113 1.45 -12.35 -5.11
C GLU A 113 1.96 -10.95 -5.50
N LEU A 114 1.86 -9.99 -4.59
CA LEU A 114 2.35 -8.62 -4.77
C LEU A 114 3.86 -8.46 -4.48
N GLY A 115 4.56 -9.51 -4.07
CA GLY A 115 5.99 -9.48 -3.78
C GLY A 115 6.38 -8.62 -2.58
N ILE A 116 5.46 -8.34 -1.66
CA ILE A 116 5.72 -7.54 -0.46
C ILE A 116 6.50 -8.38 0.56
N LYS A 117 7.71 -7.92 0.91
CA LYS A 117 8.63 -8.65 1.77
C LYS A 117 8.52 -8.29 3.25
N GLU A 118 7.96 -7.13 3.57
CA GLU A 118 7.85 -6.62 4.93
C GLU A 118 6.39 -6.40 5.28
N THR A 119 5.89 -7.12 6.29
CA THR A 119 4.51 -7.00 6.79
C THR A 119 4.53 -6.99 8.30
N TYR A 120 3.90 -5.99 8.92
CA TYR A 120 3.84 -5.81 10.36
C TYR A 120 2.40 -5.72 10.85
N PHE A 121 2.13 -6.34 12.01
CA PHE A 121 0.83 -6.31 12.66
C PHE A 121 0.85 -5.27 13.77
N VAL A 122 0.65 -4.01 13.37
CA VAL A 122 0.52 -2.85 14.25
C VAL A 122 -0.55 -1.95 13.66
N GLY A 123 -1.40 -1.37 14.48
CA GLY A 123 -2.50 -0.50 14.03
C GLY A 123 -2.46 0.89 14.68
N GLY A 124 -3.42 1.72 14.28
CA GLY A 124 -3.61 3.05 14.88
C GLY A 124 -2.47 4.04 14.66
N ALA A 125 -2.40 5.03 15.51
CA ALA A 125 -1.35 6.06 15.50
C ALA A 125 0.06 5.47 15.67
N GLN A 126 0.18 4.36 16.41
CA GLN A 126 1.44 3.66 16.65
C GLN A 126 2.05 3.14 15.35
N ALA A 127 1.21 2.65 14.42
CA ALA A 127 1.66 2.19 13.11
C ALA A 127 2.25 3.34 12.29
N ILE A 128 1.57 4.49 12.27
CA ILE A 128 2.02 5.69 11.54
C ILE A 128 3.32 6.22 12.13
N SER A 129 3.41 6.31 13.46
CA SER A 129 4.63 6.74 14.15
C SER A 129 5.81 5.80 13.90
N ALA A 130 5.57 4.47 13.94
CA ALA A 130 6.60 3.48 13.66
C ALA A 130 7.12 3.56 12.21
N LEU A 131 6.24 3.82 11.23
CA LEU A 131 6.63 4.04 9.84
C LEU A 131 7.37 5.37 9.63
N THR A 132 7.10 6.38 10.46
CA THR A 132 7.71 7.71 10.34
C THR A 132 9.09 7.77 10.98
N PHE A 133 9.21 7.33 12.23
CA PHE A 133 10.44 7.47 13.02
C PHE A 133 11.30 6.19 13.04
N GLY A 134 10.71 5.07 12.68
CA GLY A 134 11.32 3.77 12.82
C GLY A 134 11.20 3.22 14.25
N THR A 135 11.57 1.97 14.39
CA THR A 135 11.73 1.24 15.65
C THR A 135 12.94 0.32 15.52
N GLN A 136 13.24 -0.48 16.54
CA GLN A 136 14.29 -1.51 16.43
C GLN A 136 14.04 -2.51 15.28
N THR A 137 12.78 -2.73 14.89
CA THR A 137 12.40 -3.74 13.89
C THR A 137 11.82 -3.15 12.60
N ILE A 138 11.31 -1.93 12.63
CA ILE A 138 10.68 -1.26 11.48
C ILE A 138 11.56 -0.07 11.10
N LYS A 139 12.16 -0.12 9.91
CA LYS A 139 12.88 1.03 9.36
C LYS A 139 11.86 2.08 8.87
N PRO A 140 12.13 3.39 9.03
CA PRO A 140 11.24 4.44 8.55
C PRO A 140 11.04 4.36 7.03
N VAL A 141 9.97 5.00 6.55
CA VAL A 141 9.62 5.08 5.13
C VAL A 141 9.54 6.53 4.68
N ASN A 142 9.65 6.77 3.36
CA ASN A 142 9.58 8.11 2.80
C ASN A 142 8.13 8.63 2.72
N LYS A 143 7.16 7.74 2.47
CA LYS A 143 5.75 8.13 2.33
C LYS A 143 4.82 7.03 2.83
N ILE A 144 3.68 7.42 3.41
CA ILE A 144 2.65 6.52 3.95
C ILE A 144 1.37 6.70 3.14
N PHE A 145 0.80 5.58 2.70
CA PHE A 145 -0.45 5.50 1.97
C PHE A 145 -1.45 4.61 2.69
N GLY A 146 -2.71 4.81 2.41
CA GLY A 146 -3.79 3.95 2.83
C GLY A 146 -4.76 4.61 3.83
N PRO A 147 -6.04 4.23 3.78
CA PRO A 147 -7.07 4.75 4.66
C PRO A 147 -6.94 4.18 6.07
N GLY A 148 -7.40 4.92 7.06
CA GLY A 148 -7.42 4.50 8.44
C GLY A 148 -8.56 5.15 9.22
N ASN A 149 -8.68 4.84 10.51
CA ASN A 149 -9.62 5.48 11.40
C ASN A 149 -9.15 6.91 11.80
N ALA A 150 -9.94 7.60 12.62
CA ALA A 150 -9.63 8.96 13.07
C ALA A 150 -8.24 9.08 13.72
N TYR A 151 -7.78 8.07 14.47
CA TYR A 151 -6.45 8.06 15.09
C TYR A 151 -5.33 7.99 14.05
N VAL A 152 -5.53 7.22 12.97
CA VAL A 152 -4.59 7.13 11.86
C VAL A 152 -4.56 8.43 11.08
N ALA A 153 -5.73 9.02 10.80
CA ALA A 153 -5.84 10.28 10.10
C ALA A 153 -5.16 11.42 10.88
N GLU A 154 -5.41 11.50 12.19
CA GLU A 154 -4.80 12.51 13.06
C GLU A 154 -3.29 12.32 13.17
N ALA A 155 -2.80 11.09 13.30
CA ALA A 155 -1.37 10.81 13.30
C ALA A 155 -0.70 11.22 11.97
N LYS A 156 -1.32 10.94 10.84
CA LYS A 156 -0.84 11.40 9.53
C LYS A 156 -0.77 12.93 9.47
N LYS A 157 -1.79 13.62 9.97
CA LYS A 157 -1.84 15.08 10.01
C LYS A 157 -0.69 15.66 10.84
N GLN A 158 -0.47 15.14 12.04
CA GLN A 158 0.58 15.63 12.95
C GLN A 158 1.99 15.34 12.43
N LEU A 159 2.18 14.24 11.67
CA LEU A 159 3.47 13.81 11.17
C LEU A 159 3.74 14.24 9.72
N TYR A 160 2.79 14.93 9.10
CA TYR A 160 3.00 15.53 7.78
C TYR A 160 4.18 16.50 7.80
N GLY A 161 5.07 16.37 6.82
CA GLY A 161 6.34 17.11 6.79
C GLY A 161 7.52 16.35 7.41
N LYS A 162 7.28 15.44 8.36
CA LYS A 162 8.30 14.46 8.81
C LYS A 162 8.33 13.23 7.90
N VAL A 163 7.16 12.83 7.41
CA VAL A 163 6.96 11.77 6.42
C VAL A 163 5.96 12.27 5.38
N GLY A 164 6.10 11.85 4.12
CA GLY A 164 5.08 12.10 3.11
C GLY A 164 3.80 11.29 3.42
N ILE A 165 2.64 11.85 3.10
CA ILE A 165 1.37 11.13 3.20
C ILE A 165 0.61 11.20 1.87
N ASP A 166 -0.37 10.32 1.69
CA ASP A 166 -1.26 10.33 0.52
C ASP A 166 -2.17 11.58 0.52
N LEU A 167 -3.01 11.69 1.57
CA LEU A 167 -3.90 12.83 1.77
C LEU A 167 -4.31 12.93 3.25
N LEU A 168 -4.80 14.11 3.63
CA LEU A 168 -5.57 14.28 4.85
C LEU A 168 -7.03 13.99 4.51
N ALA A 169 -7.57 12.89 5.08
CA ALA A 169 -8.94 12.49 4.80
C ALA A 169 -9.93 13.55 5.27
N GLY A 170 -10.81 13.96 4.38
CA GLY A 170 -11.95 14.83 4.61
C GLY A 170 -13.26 14.13 4.25
N PRO A 171 -14.40 14.84 4.26
CA PRO A 171 -15.67 14.33 3.76
C PRO A 171 -15.54 13.85 2.32
N SER A 172 -16.15 12.70 2.02
CA SER A 172 -16.15 12.13 0.66
C SER A 172 -17.56 12.13 0.10
N GLU A 173 -17.72 12.58 -1.13
CA GLU A 173 -18.94 12.47 -1.90
C GLU A 173 -18.87 11.24 -2.80
N ILE A 174 -19.97 10.48 -2.88
CA ILE A 174 -20.03 9.26 -3.68
C ILE A 174 -21.28 9.32 -4.54
N ILE A 175 -21.09 9.11 -5.84
CA ILE A 175 -22.19 8.91 -6.79
C ILE A 175 -22.18 7.43 -7.19
N VAL A 176 -23.30 6.75 -6.96
CA VAL A 176 -23.50 5.36 -7.37
C VAL A 176 -24.47 5.36 -8.54
N VAL A 177 -23.99 4.91 -9.69
CA VAL A 177 -24.83 4.68 -10.88
C VAL A 177 -25.08 3.18 -10.97
N ALA A 178 -26.32 2.77 -10.80
CA ALA A 178 -26.72 1.37 -10.83
C ALA A 178 -28.00 1.18 -11.63
N ASN A 179 -28.25 -0.03 -12.10
CA ASN A 179 -29.49 -0.46 -12.72
C ASN A 179 -29.96 -1.77 -12.06
N ASN A 180 -31.10 -2.30 -12.49
CA ASN A 180 -31.70 -3.51 -11.90
C ASN A 180 -30.87 -4.80 -12.13
N LYS A 181 -29.71 -4.72 -12.77
CA LYS A 181 -28.83 -5.86 -13.08
C LYS A 181 -27.50 -5.82 -12.34
N ASN A 182 -27.18 -4.74 -11.64
CA ASN A 182 -25.96 -4.53 -10.88
C ASN A 182 -26.21 -3.92 -9.50
#